data_33e9fa045adca900ac6e2c2ae63338b3
#
_entry.id   33e9fa045adca900ac6e2c2ae63338b3
#
_cell.length_a   1.000
_cell.length_b   1.000
_cell.length_c   1.000
_cell.angle_alpha   90.00
_cell.angle_beta   90.00
_cell.angle_gamma   90.00
#
_symmetry.space_group_name_H-M   'P 1'
#
loop_
_entity.id
_entity.type
_entity.pdbx_description
1 polymer ?
#
loop_
_entity_poly.entity_id
_entity_poly.type
_entity_poly.pdbx_seq_one_letter_code
_entity_poly.pdbx_strand_id
1 'polypeptide(L)'
;KIVWNSNVAPDDIVVVDRNCHKSVLHSIIMTGAIPVFLMPTRNHFGIIGPIPLEEFRPENIRRKIAANPFTRDRGDETPRILTITQSTYDGILYNVETIKELLDGQIDTLHFDEAWLPHAAFHPFYGTYHAMGKKRPRPKDQLVFATQSTHKLLAGLSQASQVLVQDAQNRKLDRHLFNEAYLMHTSTSPQYAIIASCDVAAAMMEPPGGTALVEESLAESMDFRRAMRKVDKEYGRDWWFKVWGPDKLAPEGIGRAQDWILKAGDKWHGFGSLAAGFNLLDPVKSTIITPGLDVSGRFAKTGIPAAVVTK
;
A
#
# COMPACT_ATOMS: atom_id res chain seq x y z
N LYS A 1 0.30 -14.10 -5.97
CA LYS A 1 0.07 -15.16 -6.97
C LYS A 1 -1.15 -16.02 -6.64
N ILE A 2 -1.28 -16.53 -5.41
CA ILE A 2 -2.43 -17.35 -4.97
C ILE A 2 -3.76 -16.67 -5.29
N VAL A 3 -3.92 -15.41 -4.85
CA VAL A 3 -5.14 -14.61 -5.09
C VAL A 3 -5.45 -14.50 -6.59
N TRP A 4 -4.44 -14.32 -7.42
CA TRP A 4 -4.62 -14.19 -8.87
C TRP A 4 -5.01 -15.52 -9.50
N ASN A 5 -4.28 -16.60 -9.25
CA ASN A 5 -4.57 -17.90 -9.85
C ASN A 5 -5.92 -18.51 -9.40
N SER A 6 -6.45 -18.07 -8.25
CA SER A 6 -7.78 -18.49 -7.80
C SER A 6 -8.93 -17.62 -8.34
N ASN A 7 -8.64 -16.48 -8.99
CA ASN A 7 -9.69 -15.56 -9.42
C ASN A 7 -9.58 -15.11 -10.88
N VAL A 8 -8.43 -15.27 -11.54
CA VAL A 8 -8.14 -14.70 -12.85
C VAL A 8 -7.84 -15.81 -13.86
N ALA A 9 -8.48 -15.74 -15.02
CA ALA A 9 -8.29 -16.63 -16.16
C ALA A 9 -7.54 -15.91 -17.32
N PRO A 10 -7.06 -16.67 -18.32
CA PRO A 10 -6.52 -16.07 -19.54
C PRO A 10 -7.53 -15.11 -20.19
N ASP A 11 -6.99 -14.03 -20.74
CA ASP A 11 -7.73 -12.94 -21.39
C ASP A 11 -8.63 -12.09 -20.47
N ASP A 12 -8.72 -12.38 -19.17
CA ASP A 12 -9.42 -11.50 -18.24
C ASP A 12 -8.78 -10.10 -18.21
N ILE A 13 -9.60 -9.06 -18.20
CA ILE A 13 -9.14 -7.68 -17.99
C ILE A 13 -8.86 -7.49 -16.50
N VAL A 14 -7.66 -7.00 -16.19
CA VAL A 14 -7.23 -6.74 -14.82
C VAL A 14 -6.73 -5.30 -14.66
N VAL A 15 -7.08 -4.67 -13.57
CA VAL A 15 -6.67 -3.29 -13.26
C VAL A 15 -5.54 -3.35 -12.23
N VAL A 16 -4.42 -2.68 -12.50
CA VAL A 16 -3.19 -2.85 -11.72
C VAL A 16 -2.52 -1.51 -11.45
N ASP A 17 -2.11 -1.28 -10.21
CA ASP A 17 -1.17 -0.23 -9.86
C ASP A 17 0.13 -0.38 -10.67
N ARG A 18 0.54 0.67 -11.39
CA ARG A 18 1.81 0.62 -12.12
C ARG A 18 3.02 0.51 -11.19
N ASN A 19 2.88 0.87 -9.92
CA ASN A 19 3.89 0.71 -8.86
C ASN A 19 3.73 -0.61 -8.09
N CYS A 20 3.17 -1.64 -8.71
CA CYS A 20 2.98 -2.93 -8.07
C CYS A 20 4.29 -3.70 -7.86
N HIS A 21 4.30 -4.57 -6.86
CA HIS A 21 5.41 -5.50 -6.64
C HIS A 21 5.57 -6.46 -7.83
N LYS A 22 6.83 -6.87 -8.12
CA LYS A 22 7.16 -7.79 -9.23
C LYS A 22 6.32 -9.08 -9.24
N SER A 23 5.84 -9.55 -8.09
CA SER A 23 4.98 -10.75 -8.01
C SER A 23 3.64 -10.56 -8.72
N VAL A 24 3.12 -9.33 -8.81
CA VAL A 24 1.91 -9.00 -9.55
C VAL A 24 2.18 -9.08 -11.06
N LEU A 25 3.33 -8.54 -11.52
CA LEU A 25 3.75 -8.69 -12.93
C LEU A 25 3.91 -10.16 -13.32
N HIS A 26 4.49 -10.99 -12.42
CA HIS A 26 4.54 -12.43 -12.64
C HIS A 26 3.14 -13.06 -12.68
N SER A 27 2.19 -12.56 -11.87
CA SER A 27 0.82 -13.07 -11.89
C SER A 27 0.12 -12.78 -13.21
N ILE A 28 0.31 -11.58 -13.78
CA ILE A 28 -0.19 -11.22 -15.13
C ILE A 28 0.30 -12.24 -16.17
N ILE A 29 1.62 -12.51 -16.17
CA ILE A 29 2.22 -13.44 -17.13
C ILE A 29 1.68 -14.87 -16.91
N MET A 30 1.58 -15.32 -15.66
CA MET A 30 1.16 -16.69 -15.33
C MET A 30 -0.32 -16.95 -15.62
N THR A 31 -1.17 -15.94 -15.47
CA THR A 31 -2.61 -16.06 -15.74
C THR A 31 -2.96 -15.76 -17.19
N GLY A 32 -2.09 -15.11 -17.96
CA GLY A 32 -2.43 -14.67 -19.31
C GLY A 32 -3.42 -13.50 -19.35
N ALA A 33 -3.58 -12.78 -18.25
CA ALA A 33 -4.51 -11.65 -18.14
C ALA A 33 -4.01 -10.42 -18.89
N ILE A 34 -4.92 -9.54 -19.28
CA ILE A 34 -4.64 -8.28 -19.99
C ILE A 34 -4.66 -7.12 -18.99
N PRO A 35 -3.51 -6.49 -18.69
CA PRO A 35 -3.44 -5.44 -17.70
C PRO A 35 -3.85 -4.08 -18.23
N VAL A 36 -4.61 -3.34 -17.40
CA VAL A 36 -4.89 -1.93 -17.52
C VAL A 36 -4.24 -1.22 -16.32
N PHE A 37 -3.28 -0.35 -16.57
CA PHE A 37 -2.50 0.27 -15.49
C PHE A 37 -3.09 1.59 -15.01
N LEU A 38 -3.21 1.72 -13.67
CA LEU A 38 -3.42 2.99 -12.99
C LEU A 38 -2.04 3.62 -12.71
N MET A 39 -1.91 4.91 -13.03
CA MET A 39 -0.61 5.59 -12.99
C MET A 39 -0.46 6.41 -11.71
N PRO A 40 0.54 6.10 -10.85
CA PRO A 40 0.87 6.91 -9.72
C PRO A 40 1.50 8.24 -10.14
N THR A 41 1.40 9.24 -9.29
CA THR A 41 2.10 10.51 -9.42
C THR A 41 3.56 10.37 -8.98
N ARG A 42 4.34 11.45 -9.16
CA ARG A 42 5.70 11.56 -8.64
C ARG A 42 5.95 12.99 -8.21
N ASN A 43 6.60 13.19 -7.08
CA ASN A 43 6.97 14.52 -6.62
C ASN A 43 8.36 14.94 -7.13
N HIS A 44 8.75 16.18 -6.82
CA HIS A 44 10.04 16.74 -7.22
C HIS A 44 11.26 16.08 -6.54
N PHE A 45 11.06 15.31 -5.47
CA PHE A 45 12.11 14.49 -4.85
C PHE A 45 12.30 13.14 -5.54
N GLY A 46 11.45 12.80 -6.52
CA GLY A 46 11.45 11.48 -7.16
C GLY A 46 10.65 10.43 -6.41
N ILE A 47 10.03 10.75 -5.27
CA ILE A 47 9.17 9.83 -4.51
C ILE A 47 7.95 9.48 -5.36
N ILE A 48 7.66 8.19 -5.46
CA ILE A 48 6.44 7.70 -6.12
C ILE A 48 5.25 8.03 -5.23
N GLY A 49 4.36 8.85 -5.75
CA GLY A 49 3.18 9.35 -5.07
C GLY A 49 1.96 8.45 -5.19
N PRO A 50 0.81 8.93 -4.72
CA PRO A 50 -0.42 8.20 -4.85
C PRO A 50 -0.91 8.17 -6.30
N ILE A 51 -1.69 7.15 -6.62
CA ILE A 51 -2.59 7.15 -7.77
C ILE A 51 -3.69 8.15 -7.45
N PRO A 52 -3.96 9.15 -8.31
CA PRO A 52 -5.06 10.10 -8.09
C PRO A 52 -6.41 9.40 -7.98
N LEU A 53 -7.31 9.92 -7.14
CA LEU A 53 -8.65 9.35 -6.96
C LEU A 53 -9.42 9.21 -8.29
N GLU A 54 -9.19 10.15 -9.20
CA GLU A 54 -9.81 10.15 -10.53
C GLU A 54 -9.48 8.90 -11.35
N GLU A 55 -8.30 8.31 -11.15
CA GLU A 55 -7.89 7.08 -11.82
C GLU A 55 -8.75 5.86 -11.42
N PHE A 56 -9.33 5.88 -10.20
CA PHE A 56 -10.21 4.83 -9.69
C PHE A 56 -11.66 4.98 -10.15
N ARG A 57 -12.03 6.09 -10.77
CA ARG A 57 -13.42 6.27 -11.25
C ARG A 57 -13.74 5.28 -12.37
N PRO A 58 -14.92 4.64 -12.33
CA PRO A 58 -15.32 3.65 -13.33
C PRO A 58 -15.20 4.15 -14.78
N GLU A 59 -15.58 5.39 -15.03
CA GLU A 59 -15.47 6.02 -16.35
C GLU A 59 -14.01 6.15 -16.82
N ASN A 60 -13.07 6.41 -15.93
CA ASN A 60 -11.66 6.47 -16.29
C ASN A 60 -11.08 5.07 -16.55
N ILE A 61 -11.50 4.07 -15.76
CA ILE A 61 -11.10 2.68 -15.98
C ILE A 61 -11.62 2.21 -17.34
N ARG A 62 -12.90 2.45 -17.67
CA ARG A 62 -13.48 2.10 -18.98
C ARG A 62 -12.75 2.80 -20.13
N ARG A 63 -12.45 4.08 -19.98
CA ARG A 63 -11.66 4.82 -20.99
C ARG A 63 -10.28 4.19 -21.21
N LYS A 64 -9.60 3.74 -20.16
CA LYS A 64 -8.32 3.06 -20.27
C LYS A 64 -8.45 1.68 -20.94
N ILE A 65 -9.50 0.93 -20.64
CA ILE A 65 -9.82 -0.32 -21.32
C ILE A 65 -10.02 -0.08 -22.81
N ALA A 66 -10.81 0.90 -23.20
CA ALA A 66 -11.06 1.26 -24.59
C ALA A 66 -9.81 1.78 -25.33
N ALA A 67 -8.87 2.40 -24.60
CA ALA A 67 -7.61 2.88 -25.16
C ALA A 67 -6.53 1.77 -25.29
N ASN A 68 -6.70 0.63 -24.65
CA ASN A 68 -5.75 -0.47 -24.71
C ASN A 68 -5.98 -1.27 -26.00
N PRO A 69 -4.95 -1.49 -26.85
CA PRO A 69 -5.10 -2.20 -28.13
C PRO A 69 -5.68 -3.61 -28.03
N PHE A 70 -5.48 -4.28 -26.88
CA PHE A 70 -5.95 -5.65 -26.62
C PHE A 70 -7.37 -5.73 -26.08
N THR A 71 -7.96 -4.61 -25.62
CA THR A 71 -9.28 -4.59 -24.98
C THR A 71 -10.22 -3.51 -25.52
N ARG A 72 -9.84 -2.84 -26.64
CA ARG A 72 -10.59 -1.69 -27.19
C ARG A 72 -12.08 -1.97 -27.43
N ASP A 73 -12.41 -3.18 -27.83
CA ASP A 73 -13.77 -3.60 -28.17
C ASP A 73 -14.51 -4.23 -26.97
N ARG A 74 -13.92 -4.16 -25.76
CA ARG A 74 -14.37 -4.78 -24.52
C ARG A 74 -14.64 -3.74 -23.42
N GLY A 75 -14.95 -2.50 -23.79
CA GLY A 75 -15.09 -1.36 -22.88
C GLY A 75 -16.14 -1.53 -21.77
N ASP A 76 -17.17 -2.34 -22.02
CA ASP A 76 -18.26 -2.61 -21.07
C ASP A 76 -18.01 -3.84 -20.18
N GLU A 77 -16.89 -4.55 -20.40
CA GLU A 77 -16.55 -5.72 -19.60
C GLU A 77 -16.11 -5.31 -18.20
N THR A 78 -16.64 -6.01 -17.21
CA THR A 78 -16.25 -5.82 -15.80
C THR A 78 -14.85 -6.41 -15.57
N PRO A 79 -13.86 -5.60 -15.16
CA PRO A 79 -12.53 -6.13 -14.83
C PRO A 79 -12.60 -7.16 -13.71
N ARG A 80 -11.81 -8.21 -13.85
CA ARG A 80 -11.81 -9.34 -12.92
C ARG A 80 -11.22 -9.02 -11.57
N ILE A 81 -10.16 -8.22 -11.54
CA ILE A 81 -9.46 -7.86 -10.30
C ILE A 81 -8.84 -6.47 -10.42
N LEU A 82 -8.90 -5.72 -9.33
CA LEU A 82 -8.01 -4.57 -9.08
C LEU A 82 -6.94 -5.01 -8.07
N THR A 83 -5.66 -4.79 -8.40
CA THR A 83 -4.57 -4.94 -7.43
C THR A 83 -3.83 -3.64 -7.25
N ILE A 84 -3.78 -3.13 -6.03
CA ILE A 84 -3.06 -1.91 -5.65
C ILE A 84 -2.09 -2.17 -4.50
N THR A 85 -0.99 -1.41 -4.51
CA THR A 85 -0.03 -1.36 -3.40
C THR A 85 -0.58 -0.45 -2.32
N GLN A 86 -1.14 -1.03 -1.26
CA GLN A 86 -1.85 -0.29 -0.21
C GLN A 86 -0.92 0.49 0.70
N SER A 87 0.35 0.10 0.81
CA SER A 87 1.40 0.94 1.38
C SER A 87 2.59 0.97 0.45
N THR A 88 2.94 2.13 -0.09
CA THR A 88 4.20 2.31 -0.80
C THR A 88 5.37 2.17 0.17
N TYR A 89 6.60 2.01 -0.33
CA TYR A 89 7.81 2.00 0.51
C TYR A 89 7.96 3.29 1.33
N ASP A 90 7.52 4.42 0.77
CA ASP A 90 7.54 5.72 1.43
C ASP A 90 6.35 5.94 2.39
N GLY A 91 5.45 4.98 2.51
CA GLY A 91 4.36 4.98 3.48
C GLY A 91 3.06 5.63 3.02
N ILE A 92 2.84 5.82 1.71
CA ILE A 92 1.58 6.38 1.22
C ILE A 92 0.50 5.30 1.23
N LEU A 93 -0.60 5.59 1.91
CA LEU A 93 -1.78 4.75 2.07
C LEU A 93 -2.97 5.35 1.33
N TYR A 94 -3.90 4.49 0.92
CA TYR A 94 -5.19 4.87 0.34
C TYR A 94 -6.32 4.65 1.34
N ASN A 95 -7.35 5.50 1.29
CA ASN A 95 -8.60 5.24 1.98
C ASN A 95 -9.32 4.08 1.27
N VAL A 96 -9.24 2.90 1.86
CA VAL A 96 -9.76 1.65 1.29
C VAL A 96 -11.29 1.69 1.17
N GLU A 97 -11.96 2.30 2.15
CA GLU A 97 -13.42 2.41 2.11
C GLU A 97 -13.91 3.24 0.92
N THR A 98 -13.18 4.30 0.57
CA THR A 98 -13.48 5.10 -0.64
C THR A 98 -13.30 4.26 -1.91
N ILE A 99 -12.25 3.44 -1.99
CA ILE A 99 -12.04 2.56 -3.16
C ILE A 99 -13.14 1.50 -3.26
N LYS A 100 -13.50 0.86 -2.16
CA LYS A 100 -14.59 -0.12 -2.11
C LYS A 100 -15.91 0.49 -2.56
N GLU A 101 -16.20 1.72 -2.09
CA GLU A 101 -17.43 2.43 -2.44
C GLU A 101 -17.51 2.79 -3.92
N LEU A 102 -16.41 3.29 -4.50
CA LEU A 102 -16.35 3.67 -5.91
C LEU A 102 -16.46 2.47 -6.85
N LEU A 103 -15.92 1.32 -6.43
CA LEU A 103 -15.76 0.16 -7.30
C LEU A 103 -16.73 -0.99 -7.00
N ASP A 104 -17.66 -0.82 -6.05
CA ASP A 104 -18.70 -1.82 -5.79
C ASP A 104 -19.55 -2.02 -7.06
N GLY A 105 -19.63 -3.27 -7.52
CA GLY A 105 -20.27 -3.65 -8.78
C GLY A 105 -19.54 -3.23 -10.07
N GLN A 106 -18.38 -2.58 -9.98
CA GLN A 106 -17.60 -2.13 -11.15
C GLN A 106 -16.36 -2.99 -11.40
N ILE A 107 -15.89 -3.68 -10.39
CA ILE A 107 -14.78 -4.64 -10.43
C ILE A 107 -15.17 -5.85 -9.58
N ASP A 108 -14.86 -7.02 -10.08
CA ASP A 108 -15.28 -8.29 -9.47
C ASP A 108 -14.57 -8.59 -8.15
N THR A 109 -13.27 -8.30 -8.07
CA THR A 109 -12.44 -8.59 -6.90
C THR A 109 -11.47 -7.44 -6.61
N LEU A 110 -11.35 -7.05 -5.34
CA LEU A 110 -10.32 -6.11 -4.89
C LEU A 110 -9.19 -6.85 -4.17
N HIS A 111 -7.97 -6.52 -4.52
CA HIS A 111 -6.77 -7.05 -3.90
C HIS A 111 -5.86 -5.90 -3.46
N PHE A 112 -5.68 -5.77 -2.15
CA PHE A 112 -4.79 -4.79 -1.54
C PHE A 112 -3.48 -5.48 -1.14
N ASP A 113 -2.38 -5.05 -1.76
CA ASP A 113 -1.05 -5.50 -1.34
C ASP A 113 -0.62 -4.68 -0.12
N GLU A 114 -0.89 -5.25 1.04
CA GLU A 114 -0.55 -4.73 2.36
C GLU A 114 0.74 -5.33 2.93
N ALA A 115 1.66 -5.74 2.06
CA ALA A 115 2.90 -6.37 2.49
C ALA A 115 3.70 -5.52 3.51
N TRP A 116 3.53 -4.19 3.47
CA TRP A 116 4.13 -3.23 4.40
C TRP A 116 3.13 -2.61 5.38
N LEU A 117 1.94 -3.21 5.56
CA LEU A 117 0.88 -2.62 6.39
C LEU A 117 0.18 -3.62 7.35
N PRO A 118 0.81 -4.73 7.78
CA PRO A 118 0.11 -5.69 8.63
C PRO A 118 -0.22 -5.16 10.04
N HIS A 119 0.42 -4.10 10.49
CA HIS A 119 0.22 -3.45 11.80
C HIS A 119 -1.00 -2.54 11.86
N ALA A 120 -1.50 -2.07 10.72
CA ALA A 120 -2.51 -1.00 10.68
C ALA A 120 -3.84 -1.35 11.34
N ALA A 121 -4.26 -2.62 11.28
CA ALA A 121 -5.53 -3.06 11.86
C ALA A 121 -5.57 -2.98 13.40
N PHE A 122 -4.42 -2.87 14.06
CA PHE A 122 -4.29 -2.95 15.52
C PHE A 122 -4.28 -1.57 16.21
N HIS A 123 -4.28 -0.48 15.43
CA HIS A 123 -4.28 0.87 15.99
C HIS A 123 -5.29 1.79 15.30
N PRO A 124 -6.09 2.58 16.06
CA PRO A 124 -7.11 3.47 15.50
C PRO A 124 -6.57 4.60 14.61
N PHE A 125 -5.27 4.89 14.70
CA PHE A 125 -4.59 5.87 13.86
C PHE A 125 -4.84 5.60 12.36
N TYR A 126 -4.86 4.35 11.94
CA TYR A 126 -5.00 3.97 10.53
C TYR A 126 -6.45 3.93 10.03
N GLY A 127 -7.43 3.82 10.92
CA GLY A 127 -8.86 3.98 10.60
C GLY A 127 -9.33 3.21 9.38
N THR A 128 -9.61 3.94 8.29
CA THR A 128 -10.12 3.39 7.02
C THR A 128 -9.02 3.09 5.99
N TYR A 129 -7.75 3.18 6.41
CA TYR A 129 -6.60 3.03 5.51
C TYR A 129 -6.01 1.61 5.47
N HIS A 130 -6.80 0.59 5.81
CA HIS A 130 -6.44 -0.83 5.66
C HIS A 130 -7.63 -1.65 5.17
N ALA A 131 -7.36 -2.79 4.49
CA ALA A 131 -8.37 -3.51 3.71
C ALA A 131 -9.48 -4.15 4.55
N MET A 132 -9.16 -4.64 5.75
CA MET A 132 -10.10 -5.44 6.57
C MET A 132 -10.82 -4.63 7.65
N GLY A 133 -11.06 -3.34 7.39
CA GLY A 133 -11.81 -2.47 8.31
C GLY A 133 -13.25 -2.91 8.48
N LYS A 134 -13.78 -2.71 9.71
CA LYS A 134 -15.14 -3.16 10.11
C LYS A 134 -16.23 -2.10 9.92
N LYS A 135 -15.89 -0.91 9.43
CA LYS A 135 -16.79 0.24 9.47
C LYS A 135 -17.94 0.21 8.45
N ARG A 136 -17.86 -0.63 7.42
CA ARG A 136 -18.89 -0.72 6.38
C ARG A 136 -19.48 -2.12 6.26
N PRO A 137 -20.73 -2.22 5.81
CA PRO A 137 -21.29 -3.49 5.35
C PRO A 137 -20.37 -4.09 4.27
N ARG A 138 -20.31 -5.42 4.21
CA ARG A 138 -19.60 -6.11 3.14
C ARG A 138 -20.20 -5.72 1.80
N PRO A 139 -19.39 -5.57 0.73
CA PRO A 139 -19.90 -5.43 -0.63
C PRO A 139 -20.87 -6.57 -0.97
N LYS A 140 -21.80 -6.32 -1.91
CA LYS A 140 -22.80 -7.34 -2.27
C LYS A 140 -22.16 -8.56 -2.91
N ASP A 141 -21.36 -8.36 -3.94
CA ASP A 141 -20.81 -9.43 -4.78
C ASP A 141 -19.29 -9.36 -4.96
N GLN A 142 -18.64 -8.31 -4.46
CA GLN A 142 -17.21 -8.06 -4.61
C GLN A 142 -16.41 -8.72 -3.49
N LEU A 143 -15.50 -9.62 -3.84
CA LEU A 143 -14.53 -10.19 -2.89
C LEU A 143 -13.41 -9.20 -2.60
N VAL A 144 -12.92 -9.19 -1.37
CA VAL A 144 -11.78 -8.37 -0.97
C VAL A 144 -10.67 -9.25 -0.40
N PHE A 145 -9.47 -9.07 -0.93
CA PHE A 145 -8.26 -9.72 -0.45
C PHE A 145 -7.26 -8.71 0.07
N ALA A 146 -6.52 -9.06 1.11
CA ALA A 146 -5.30 -8.38 1.51
C ALA A 146 -4.16 -9.39 1.62
N THR A 147 -3.00 -9.05 1.07
CA THR A 147 -1.79 -9.84 1.26
C THR A 147 -0.84 -9.09 2.17
N GLN A 148 -0.41 -9.74 3.24
CA GLN A 148 0.44 -9.12 4.27
C GLN A 148 1.69 -9.95 4.49
N SER A 149 2.84 -9.28 4.61
CA SER A 149 4.10 -9.91 5.00
C SER A 149 4.27 -9.77 6.51
N THR A 150 3.92 -10.81 7.25
CA THR A 150 4.03 -10.84 8.73
C THR A 150 5.47 -10.61 9.19
N HIS A 151 6.45 -11.07 8.40
CA HIS A 151 7.87 -10.92 8.69
C HIS A 151 8.46 -9.51 8.52
N LYS A 152 7.68 -8.55 7.97
CA LYS A 152 8.22 -7.19 7.73
C LYS A 152 7.99 -6.25 8.92
N LEU A 153 6.77 -6.21 9.44
CA LEU A 153 6.39 -5.25 10.48
C LEU A 153 5.67 -5.91 11.68
N LEU A 154 5.60 -7.22 11.72
CA LEU A 154 5.18 -8.00 12.88
C LEU A 154 6.29 -9.00 13.24
N ALA A 155 6.10 -9.76 14.31
CA ALA A 155 7.11 -10.67 14.85
C ALA A 155 7.28 -12.01 14.08
N GLY A 156 6.85 -12.09 12.83
CA GLY A 156 7.01 -13.29 12.01
C GLY A 156 8.45 -13.49 11.53
N LEU A 157 8.91 -14.75 11.47
CA LEU A 157 10.19 -15.09 10.87
C LEU A 157 10.18 -14.78 9.37
N SER A 158 11.37 -14.60 8.78
CA SER A 158 11.51 -14.35 7.34
C SER A 158 10.71 -15.38 6.52
N GLN A 159 10.01 -14.90 5.49
CA GLN A 159 9.04 -15.61 4.64
C GLN A 159 7.63 -15.75 5.25
N ALA A 160 7.42 -15.48 6.55
CA ALA A 160 6.09 -15.48 7.13
C ALA A 160 5.19 -14.45 6.43
N SER A 161 4.04 -14.89 5.93
CA SER A 161 3.07 -14.04 5.24
C SER A 161 1.66 -14.62 5.38
N GLN A 162 0.66 -13.78 5.15
CA GLN A 162 -0.73 -14.19 5.25
C GLN A 162 -1.58 -13.56 4.13
N VAL A 163 -2.65 -14.25 3.78
CA VAL A 163 -3.70 -13.73 2.89
C VAL A 163 -4.98 -13.63 3.71
N LEU A 164 -5.52 -12.43 3.80
CA LEU A 164 -6.81 -12.18 4.44
C LEU A 164 -7.87 -12.10 3.36
N VAL A 165 -9.04 -12.66 3.64
CA VAL A 165 -10.17 -12.71 2.69
C VAL A 165 -11.41 -12.19 3.38
N GLN A 166 -12.12 -11.28 2.73
CA GLN A 166 -13.45 -10.84 3.10
C GLN A 166 -14.43 -11.30 2.02
N ASP A 167 -15.30 -12.25 2.40
CA ASP A 167 -16.43 -12.65 1.57
C ASP A 167 -17.40 -11.49 1.35
N ALA A 168 -18.01 -11.43 0.18
CA ALA A 168 -19.16 -10.57 -0.08
C ALA A 168 -20.44 -11.11 0.60
N GLN A 169 -21.53 -10.33 0.51
CA GLN A 169 -22.82 -10.76 1.05
C GLN A 169 -23.37 -11.97 0.28
N ASN A 170 -23.36 -11.90 -1.05
CA ASN A 170 -23.92 -12.91 -1.96
C ASN A 170 -22.88 -13.85 -2.58
N ARG A 171 -21.60 -13.54 -2.43
CA ARG A 171 -20.49 -14.31 -3.02
C ARG A 171 -19.46 -14.67 -1.96
N LYS A 172 -19.09 -15.93 -1.94
CA LYS A 172 -18.05 -16.48 -1.07
C LYS A 172 -16.83 -16.88 -1.88
N LEU A 173 -15.70 -16.92 -1.20
CA LEU A 173 -14.48 -17.51 -1.73
C LEU A 173 -14.75 -18.95 -2.19
N ASP A 174 -14.37 -19.26 -3.43
CA ASP A 174 -14.26 -20.64 -3.85
C ASP A 174 -13.03 -21.26 -3.18
N ARG A 175 -13.30 -22.02 -2.11
CA ARG A 175 -12.26 -22.64 -1.30
C ARG A 175 -11.47 -23.68 -2.03
N HIS A 176 -12.10 -24.36 -3.01
CA HIS A 176 -11.43 -25.39 -3.80
C HIS A 176 -10.39 -24.75 -4.73
N LEU A 177 -10.80 -23.81 -5.56
CA LEU A 177 -9.89 -23.07 -6.44
C LEU A 177 -8.79 -22.34 -5.66
N PHE A 178 -9.14 -21.77 -4.52
CA PHE A 178 -8.15 -21.09 -3.68
C PHE A 178 -7.12 -22.06 -3.11
N ASN A 179 -7.56 -23.24 -2.65
CA ASN A 179 -6.67 -24.28 -2.13
C ASN A 179 -5.74 -24.84 -3.22
N GLU A 180 -6.24 -25.08 -4.42
CA GLU A 180 -5.41 -25.51 -5.56
C GLU A 180 -4.35 -24.44 -5.89
N ALA A 181 -4.74 -23.18 -5.98
CA ALA A 181 -3.80 -22.09 -6.19
C ALA A 181 -2.80 -21.96 -5.04
N TYR A 182 -3.23 -22.20 -3.80
CA TYR A 182 -2.36 -22.22 -2.62
C TYR A 182 -1.30 -23.33 -2.74
N LEU A 183 -1.70 -24.55 -3.04
CA LEU A 183 -0.79 -25.70 -3.20
C LEU A 183 0.21 -25.50 -4.34
N MET A 184 -0.18 -24.82 -5.42
CA MET A 184 0.71 -24.51 -6.54
C MET A 184 1.82 -23.51 -6.17
N HIS A 185 1.60 -22.67 -5.17
CA HIS A 185 2.49 -21.52 -4.85
C HIS A 185 3.15 -21.64 -3.48
N THR A 186 2.88 -22.68 -2.73
CA THR A 186 3.48 -22.93 -1.43
C THR A 186 4.32 -24.22 -1.44
N SER A 187 5.13 -24.38 -0.41
CA SER A 187 5.92 -25.60 -0.24
C SER A 187 5.03 -26.77 0.19
N THR A 188 5.27 -27.94 -0.37
CA THR A 188 4.69 -29.21 0.10
C THR A 188 5.31 -29.67 1.43
N SER A 189 6.40 -29.02 1.88
CA SER A 189 7.10 -29.30 3.13
C SER A 189 7.10 -28.03 4.00
N PRO A 190 6.00 -27.74 4.71
CA PRO A 190 5.87 -26.51 5.46
C PRO A 190 6.89 -26.42 6.60
N GLN A 191 7.45 -25.25 6.77
CA GLN A 191 8.37 -24.93 7.87
C GLN A 191 7.54 -24.58 9.11
N TYR A 192 7.45 -25.50 10.08
CA TYR A 192 6.67 -25.29 11.32
C TYR A 192 7.14 -24.08 12.12
N ALA A 193 8.45 -23.78 12.13
CA ALA A 193 8.97 -22.58 12.81
C ALA A 193 8.38 -21.28 12.22
N ILE A 194 8.19 -21.20 10.88
CA ILE A 194 7.58 -20.05 10.24
C ILE A 194 6.10 -19.96 10.60
N ILE A 195 5.38 -21.09 10.57
CA ILE A 195 3.95 -21.14 10.94
C ILE A 195 3.78 -20.73 12.40
N ALA A 196 4.56 -21.31 13.32
CA ALA A 196 4.53 -20.95 14.73
C ALA A 196 4.85 -19.48 14.97
N SER A 197 5.76 -18.89 14.19
CA SER A 197 6.06 -17.45 14.30
C SER A 197 4.87 -16.57 13.90
N CYS A 198 4.04 -17.00 12.95
CA CYS A 198 2.81 -16.29 12.62
C CYS A 198 1.79 -16.35 13.77
N ASP A 199 1.69 -17.50 14.44
CA ASP A 199 0.81 -17.69 15.58
C ASP A 199 1.27 -16.83 16.78
N VAL A 200 2.56 -16.86 17.08
CA VAL A 200 3.16 -15.98 18.10
C VAL A 200 2.93 -14.50 17.76
N ALA A 201 3.15 -14.11 16.51
CA ALA A 201 2.91 -12.73 16.07
C ALA A 201 1.42 -12.34 16.25
N ALA A 202 0.49 -13.24 15.96
CA ALA A 202 -0.93 -13.01 16.18
C ALA A 202 -1.23 -12.83 17.68
N ALA A 203 -0.71 -13.70 18.55
CA ALA A 203 -0.88 -13.60 20.00
C ALA A 203 -0.29 -12.30 20.58
N MET A 204 0.86 -11.84 20.09
CA MET A 204 1.43 -10.55 20.48
C MET A 204 0.54 -9.36 20.11
N MET A 205 -0.23 -9.49 19.02
CA MET A 205 -1.13 -8.44 18.53
C MET A 205 -2.54 -8.51 19.16
N GLU A 206 -2.83 -9.47 20.02
CA GLU A 206 -4.08 -9.48 20.78
C GLU A 206 -4.18 -8.27 21.73
N PRO A 207 -5.39 -7.70 21.92
CA PRO A 207 -5.55 -6.57 22.81
C PRO A 207 -5.14 -6.88 24.26
N PRO A 208 -4.41 -5.96 24.96
CA PRO A 208 -4.01 -4.64 24.51
C PRO A 208 -2.66 -4.59 23.75
N GLY A 209 -1.97 -5.73 23.61
CA GLY A 209 -0.60 -5.83 23.15
C GLY A 209 -0.38 -5.15 21.78
N GLY A 210 -1.20 -5.47 20.79
CA GLY A 210 -1.07 -4.93 19.43
C GLY A 210 -1.20 -3.41 19.38
N THR A 211 -2.16 -2.84 20.11
CA THR A 211 -2.30 -1.39 20.20
C THR A 211 -1.08 -0.74 20.83
N ALA A 212 -0.55 -1.31 21.92
CA ALA A 212 0.62 -0.79 22.61
C ALA A 212 1.89 -0.84 21.71
N LEU A 213 2.13 -1.94 21.02
CA LEU A 213 3.27 -2.10 20.12
C LEU A 213 3.22 -1.12 18.95
N VAL A 214 2.05 -0.90 18.36
CA VAL A 214 1.91 0.06 17.27
C VAL A 214 2.02 1.50 17.77
N GLU A 215 1.48 1.81 18.96
CA GLU A 215 1.64 3.11 19.62
C GLU A 215 3.12 3.42 19.87
N GLU A 216 3.88 2.46 20.39
CA GLU A 216 5.33 2.59 20.63
C GLU A 216 6.07 2.87 19.32
N SER A 217 5.81 2.09 18.26
CA SER A 217 6.43 2.31 16.94
C SER A 217 6.12 3.67 16.35
N LEU A 218 4.89 4.16 16.53
CA LEU A 218 4.48 5.51 16.13
C LEU A 218 5.24 6.56 16.95
N ALA A 219 5.34 6.38 18.28
CA ALA A 219 6.03 7.32 19.17
C ALA A 219 7.52 7.40 18.83
N GLU A 220 8.21 6.28 18.66
CA GLU A 220 9.61 6.24 18.24
C GLU A 220 9.85 6.93 16.90
N SER A 221 8.98 6.71 15.93
CA SER A 221 9.05 7.38 14.63
C SER A 221 8.88 8.91 14.76
N MET A 222 7.99 9.37 15.64
CA MET A 222 7.82 10.80 15.93
C MET A 222 9.06 11.38 16.61
N ASP A 223 9.64 10.67 17.57
CA ASP A 223 10.86 11.09 18.26
C ASP A 223 12.03 11.21 17.31
N PHE A 224 12.20 10.21 16.43
CA PHE A 224 13.20 10.29 15.36
C PHE A 224 13.01 11.53 14.48
N ARG A 225 11.78 11.82 14.04
CA ARG A 225 11.49 12.98 13.20
C ARG A 225 11.74 14.30 13.93
N ARG A 226 11.39 14.38 15.22
CA ARG A 226 11.67 15.55 16.07
C ARG A 226 13.18 15.75 16.23
N ALA A 227 13.92 14.68 16.48
CA ALA A 227 15.39 14.72 16.60
C ALA A 227 16.04 15.20 15.29
N MET A 228 15.64 14.65 14.15
CA MET A 228 16.14 15.07 12.83
C MET A 228 15.88 16.54 12.54
N ARG A 229 14.72 17.08 12.92
CA ARG A 229 14.42 18.51 12.76
C ARG A 229 15.23 19.41 13.69
N LYS A 230 15.52 18.92 14.90
CA LYS A 230 16.41 19.64 15.83
C LYS A 230 17.80 19.76 15.22
N VAL A 231 18.34 18.67 14.69
CA VAL A 231 19.65 18.65 14.01
C VAL A 231 19.63 19.57 12.77
N ASP A 232 18.61 19.49 11.91
CA ASP A 232 18.49 20.37 10.73
C ASP A 232 18.46 21.85 11.12
N LYS A 233 17.79 22.19 12.23
CA LYS A 233 17.75 23.56 12.75
C LYS A 233 19.08 24.01 13.36
N GLU A 234 19.77 23.11 14.04
CA GLU A 234 21.04 23.41 14.75
C GLU A 234 22.20 23.57 13.78
N TYR A 235 22.32 22.67 12.81
CA TYR A 235 23.45 22.64 11.87
C TYR A 235 23.16 23.36 10.54
N GLY A 236 21.90 23.60 10.22
CA GLY A 236 21.47 24.39 9.05
C GLY A 236 22.09 23.90 7.74
N ARG A 237 23.01 24.70 7.16
CA ARG A 237 23.64 24.42 5.87
C ARG A 237 24.65 23.27 5.93
N ASP A 238 25.14 22.90 7.10
CA ASP A 238 26.12 21.84 7.31
C ASP A 238 25.44 20.48 7.50
N TRP A 239 24.10 20.45 7.51
CA TRP A 239 23.31 19.22 7.58
C TRP A 239 22.55 19.00 6.28
N TRP A 240 22.68 17.80 5.71
CA TRP A 240 22.17 17.51 4.36
C TRP A 240 20.95 16.60 4.31
N PHE A 241 20.56 15.99 5.41
CA PHE A 241 19.52 14.99 5.44
C PHE A 241 18.24 15.58 6.05
N LYS A 242 17.11 15.33 5.39
CA LYS A 242 15.80 15.71 5.90
C LYS A 242 14.88 14.51 5.91
N VAL A 243 14.04 14.39 6.92
CA VAL A 243 12.97 13.39 6.94
C VAL A 243 11.75 13.96 6.23
N TRP A 244 11.32 13.28 5.19
CA TRP A 244 10.12 13.66 4.46
C TRP A 244 8.87 13.41 5.31
N GLY A 245 7.97 14.38 5.36
CA GLY A 245 6.74 14.32 6.13
C GLY A 245 6.15 15.71 6.41
N PRO A 246 5.03 15.80 7.14
CA PRO A 246 4.32 17.04 7.43
C PRO A 246 5.24 18.10 8.04
N ASP A 247 5.10 19.36 7.65
CA ASP A 247 5.92 20.47 8.16
C ASP A 247 5.79 20.69 9.67
N LYS A 248 4.63 20.34 10.23
CA LYS A 248 4.36 20.45 11.66
C LYS A 248 4.17 19.06 12.26
N LEU A 249 4.87 18.78 13.34
CA LEU A 249 4.68 17.58 14.16
C LEU A 249 4.06 17.99 15.50
N ALA A 250 3.32 17.06 16.11
CA ALA A 250 2.94 17.22 17.51
C ALA A 250 4.21 17.40 18.36
N PRO A 251 4.20 18.34 19.35
CA PRO A 251 5.36 18.60 20.20
C PRO A 251 5.74 17.37 21.03
N GLU A 252 4.76 16.55 21.39
CA GLU A 252 4.91 15.32 22.17
C GLU A 252 3.97 14.23 21.63
N GLY A 253 4.27 12.98 21.92
CA GLY A 253 3.47 11.81 21.52
C GLY A 253 3.33 11.64 20.01
N ILE A 254 2.30 10.92 19.61
CA ILE A 254 2.08 10.54 18.20
C ILE A 254 1.28 11.57 17.39
N GLY A 255 0.61 12.53 18.05
CA GLY A 255 -0.28 13.46 17.37
C GLY A 255 -1.56 12.79 16.86
N ARG A 256 -2.21 13.40 15.87
CA ARG A 256 -3.47 12.93 15.30
C ARG A 256 -3.24 12.40 13.88
N ALA A 257 -3.97 11.37 13.49
CA ALA A 257 -3.94 10.84 12.13
C ALA A 257 -4.25 11.90 11.06
N GLN A 258 -5.14 12.86 11.36
CA GLN A 258 -5.51 13.95 10.45
C GLN A 258 -4.34 14.86 10.06
N ASP A 259 -3.30 14.91 10.90
CA ASP A 259 -2.11 15.72 10.63
C ASP A 259 -1.18 15.05 9.60
N TRP A 260 -1.43 13.76 9.29
CA TRP A 260 -0.69 12.94 8.34
C TRP A 260 -1.45 12.68 7.03
N ILE A 261 -2.68 13.17 6.92
CA ILE A 261 -3.44 13.13 5.66
C ILE A 261 -2.77 14.11 4.67
N LEU A 262 -2.50 13.62 3.47
CA LEU A 262 -1.99 14.44 2.37
C LEU A 262 -3.11 15.37 1.90
N LYS A 263 -2.91 16.68 2.01
CA LYS A 263 -3.91 17.68 1.64
C LYS A 263 -3.45 18.47 0.43
N ALA A 264 -4.37 18.73 -0.49
CA ALA A 264 -4.11 19.63 -1.61
C ALA A 264 -3.63 21.00 -1.09
N GLY A 265 -2.52 21.49 -1.62
CA GLY A 265 -1.91 22.76 -1.20
C GLY A 265 -0.81 22.66 -0.14
N ASP A 266 -0.69 21.55 0.59
CA ASP A 266 0.46 21.32 1.45
C ASP A 266 1.72 21.12 0.59
N LYS A 267 2.77 21.87 0.89
CA LYS A 267 4.01 21.86 0.07
C LYS A 267 4.95 20.70 0.42
N TRP A 268 4.86 20.20 1.63
CA TRP A 268 5.83 19.20 2.14
C TRP A 268 5.84 17.89 1.35
N HIS A 269 4.68 17.45 0.86
CA HIS A 269 4.61 16.19 0.12
C HIS A 269 4.98 16.34 -1.37
N GLY A 270 4.82 17.53 -1.96
CA GLY A 270 5.22 17.81 -3.34
C GLY A 270 4.37 17.14 -4.43
N PHE A 271 3.22 16.56 -4.11
CA PHE A 271 2.29 15.98 -5.08
C PHE A 271 1.25 17.01 -5.52
N GLY A 272 0.78 16.89 -6.76
CA GLY A 272 -0.22 17.77 -7.35
C GLY A 272 -1.65 17.49 -6.87
N SER A 273 -2.43 16.83 -7.70
CA SER A 273 -3.87 16.56 -7.44
C SER A 273 -4.05 15.52 -6.34
N LEU A 274 -4.64 15.93 -5.22
CA LEU A 274 -4.98 15.09 -4.09
C LEU A 274 -6.45 15.29 -3.73
N ALA A 275 -7.16 14.20 -3.51
CA ALA A 275 -8.52 14.23 -2.98
C ALA A 275 -8.50 14.29 -1.44
N ALA A 276 -9.42 15.07 -0.86
CA ALA A 276 -9.51 15.24 0.58
C ALA A 276 -9.72 13.90 1.29
N GLY A 277 -8.89 13.58 2.28
CA GLY A 277 -8.99 12.36 3.08
C GLY A 277 -8.70 11.05 2.34
N PHE A 278 -8.23 11.12 1.09
CA PHE A 278 -7.99 9.91 0.31
C PHE A 278 -6.64 9.25 0.60
N ASN A 279 -5.62 10.03 0.92
CA ASN A 279 -4.28 9.50 1.18
C ASN A 279 -3.77 9.91 2.56
N LEU A 280 -3.14 8.96 3.25
CA LEU A 280 -2.46 9.12 4.53
C LEU A 280 -0.98 8.75 4.35
N LEU A 281 -0.08 9.49 4.98
CA LEU A 281 1.31 9.06 5.15
C LEU A 281 1.43 8.26 6.45
N ASP A 282 1.90 7.03 6.36
CA ASP A 282 2.21 6.19 7.51
C ASP A 282 3.47 6.72 8.23
N PRO A 283 3.37 7.21 9.46
CA PRO A 283 4.51 7.78 10.17
C PRO A 283 5.63 6.77 10.47
N VAL A 284 5.29 5.49 10.63
CA VAL A 284 6.26 4.43 10.92
C VAL A 284 7.33 4.32 9.82
N LYS A 285 6.97 4.70 8.59
CA LYS A 285 7.91 4.76 7.47
C LYS A 285 8.58 6.11 7.37
N SER A 286 9.87 6.16 7.65
CA SER A 286 10.66 7.40 7.63
C SER A 286 11.54 7.47 6.39
N THR A 287 11.06 8.17 5.36
CA THR A 287 11.85 8.43 4.15
C THR A 287 12.83 9.58 4.39
N ILE A 288 14.11 9.31 4.20
CA ILE A 288 15.17 10.31 4.31
C ILE A 288 15.47 10.87 2.91
N ILE A 289 15.32 12.18 2.77
CA ILE A 289 15.73 12.89 1.56
C ILE A 289 17.23 13.10 1.65
N THR A 290 17.94 12.58 0.66
CA THR A 290 19.37 12.80 0.50
C THR A 290 19.60 14.02 -0.39
N PRO A 291 20.66 14.81 -0.13
CA PRO A 291 20.96 15.96 -0.98
C PRO A 291 21.46 15.51 -2.35
N GLY A 292 21.24 16.31 -3.36
CA GLY A 292 22.00 16.24 -4.58
C GLY A 292 21.34 15.65 -5.81
N LEU A 293 20.14 15.02 -5.69
CA LEU A 293 19.39 14.56 -6.87
C LEU A 293 18.02 15.22 -6.93
N ASP A 294 17.71 15.83 -8.06
CA ASP A 294 16.34 16.24 -8.41
C ASP A 294 15.63 15.14 -9.22
N VAL A 295 14.39 15.37 -9.59
CA VAL A 295 13.54 14.39 -10.35
C VAL A 295 14.14 14.06 -11.72
N SER A 296 15.00 14.93 -12.27
CA SER A 296 15.65 14.71 -13.57
C SER A 296 16.94 13.88 -13.45
N GLY A 297 17.31 13.47 -12.24
CA GLY A 297 18.56 12.76 -11.96
C GLY A 297 19.80 13.68 -11.96
N ARG A 298 19.60 15.00 -11.98
CA ARG A 298 20.70 15.96 -11.90
C ARG A 298 21.10 16.15 -10.44
N PHE A 299 22.39 16.30 -10.23
CA PHE A 299 22.90 16.65 -8.92
C PHE A 299 22.53 18.09 -8.59
N ALA A 300 22.06 18.34 -7.36
CA ALA A 300 22.00 19.68 -6.83
C ALA A 300 23.41 20.27 -6.79
N LYS A 301 23.52 21.59 -6.88
CA LYS A 301 24.82 22.29 -6.87
C LYS A 301 25.63 22.02 -5.58
N THR A 302 24.96 21.54 -4.55
CA THR A 302 25.54 21.21 -3.24
C THR A 302 24.92 19.91 -2.75
N GLY A 303 25.76 19.02 -2.19
CA GLY A 303 25.33 17.77 -1.58
C GLY A 303 26.02 16.52 -2.14
N ILE A 304 25.85 15.40 -1.44
CA ILE A 304 26.41 14.12 -1.83
C ILE A 304 25.36 13.37 -2.65
N PRO A 305 25.71 12.82 -3.83
CA PRO A 305 24.78 12.01 -4.61
C PRO A 305 24.23 10.84 -3.80
N ALA A 306 22.94 10.52 -3.95
CA ALA A 306 22.32 9.38 -3.28
C ALA A 306 23.08 8.08 -3.51
N ALA A 307 23.60 7.83 -4.73
CA ALA A 307 24.41 6.67 -5.05
C ALA A 307 25.74 6.58 -4.26
N VAL A 308 26.23 7.69 -3.74
CA VAL A 308 27.44 7.71 -2.88
C VAL A 308 27.07 7.47 -1.42
N VAL A 309 25.90 7.95 -1.00
CA VAL A 309 25.39 7.72 0.37
C VAL A 309 25.03 6.26 0.61
N THR A 310 24.59 5.55 -0.43
CA THR A 310 24.16 4.15 -0.35
C THR A 310 25.27 3.14 -0.57
N LYS A 311 26.49 3.56 -0.84
CA LYS A 311 27.70 2.73 -0.90
C LYS A 311 28.41 2.66 0.46
#